data_537506f1621e5dfa9335d45dae3f01aa
#
_entry.id   537506f1621e5dfa9335d45dae3f01aa
#
_cell.length_a   1.000
_cell.length_b   1.000
_cell.length_c   1.000
_cell.angle_alpha   90.00
_cell.angle_beta   90.00
_cell.angle_gamma   90.00
#
_symmetry.space_group_name_H-M   'P 1'
#
loop_
_entity.id
_entity.type
_entity.pdbx_description
1 polymer ?
#
loop_
_entity_poly.entity_id
_entity_poly.type
_entity_poly.pdbx_seq_one_letter_code
_entity_poly.pdbx_strand_id
1 'polypeptide(L)'
;CKEVRYFNFDQSLNSDDIAIIELDRKALDRQPIRLSKKSLKKNQSLSMIGYPLGLPQKADDEGVTTYIDKKNRSFKHDLDTFSCNSGGPIFNKNGEQVGVLVRGTGPNQTEREGENCMDWSVAKESDYAEANSITHLKSVLKPLGVRLE
;
A
#
# COMPACT_ATOMS: atom_id res chain seq x y z
N CYS A 1 -4.41 -2.97 -20.98
CA CYS A 1 -2.95 -3.03 -20.71
C CYS A 1 -2.26 -3.59 -21.96
N LYS A 2 -0.99 -3.26 -22.16
CA LYS A 2 -0.18 -3.81 -23.25
C LYS A 2 0.39 -5.16 -22.84
N GLU A 3 1.00 -5.22 -21.65
CA GLU A 3 1.69 -6.40 -21.17
C GLU A 3 1.82 -6.40 -19.65
N VAL A 4 1.78 -7.59 -19.03
CA VAL A 4 2.21 -7.80 -17.66
C VAL A 4 3.73 -8.05 -17.70
N ARG A 5 4.51 -7.06 -17.24
CA ARG A 5 5.99 -7.08 -17.32
C ARG A 5 6.62 -7.92 -16.21
N TYR A 6 5.92 -8.00 -15.10
CA TYR A 6 6.32 -8.79 -13.93
C TYR A 6 5.11 -9.05 -13.06
N PHE A 7 5.05 -10.22 -12.49
CA PHE A 7 4.16 -10.52 -11.38
C PHE A 7 4.81 -11.54 -10.45
N ASN A 8 4.51 -11.42 -9.18
CA ASN A 8 4.79 -12.44 -8.19
C ASN A 8 3.63 -12.47 -7.20
N PHE A 9 3.15 -13.66 -6.91
CA PHE A 9 2.10 -13.89 -5.94
C PHE A 9 2.45 -15.15 -5.15
N ASP A 10 2.62 -15.00 -3.86
CA ASP A 10 2.81 -16.09 -2.92
C ASP A 10 1.96 -15.80 -1.68
N GLN A 11 1.14 -16.75 -1.26
CA GLN A 11 0.28 -16.62 -0.09
C GLN A 11 1.03 -16.73 1.24
N SER A 12 2.32 -17.06 1.22
CA SER A 12 3.12 -17.12 2.44
C SER A 12 3.29 -15.72 3.07
N LEU A 13 3.42 -15.69 4.38
CA LEU A 13 3.73 -14.45 5.10
C LEU A 13 5.09 -13.89 4.63
N ASN A 14 5.17 -12.58 4.44
CA ASN A 14 6.34 -11.84 3.95
C ASN A 14 6.75 -12.16 2.50
N SER A 15 5.81 -12.61 1.67
CA SER A 15 6.03 -12.80 0.24
C SER A 15 5.64 -11.56 -0.56
N ASP A 16 6.16 -11.48 -1.78
CA ASP A 16 5.76 -10.46 -2.72
C ASP A 16 4.36 -10.78 -3.27
N ASP A 17 3.47 -9.79 -3.23
CA ASP A 17 2.19 -9.82 -3.91
C ASP A 17 2.09 -8.54 -4.73
N ILE A 18 2.55 -8.61 -5.97
CA ILE A 18 2.70 -7.44 -6.84
C ILE A 18 2.65 -7.82 -8.31
N ALA A 19 2.10 -6.91 -9.10
CA ALA A 19 2.20 -6.94 -10.56
C ALA A 19 2.68 -5.59 -11.11
N ILE A 20 3.49 -5.64 -12.16
CA ILE A 20 3.93 -4.48 -12.95
C ILE A 20 3.34 -4.62 -14.33
N ILE A 21 2.54 -3.64 -14.73
CA ILE A 21 1.79 -3.65 -15.98
C ILE A 21 2.27 -2.49 -16.85
N GLU A 22 2.62 -2.79 -18.10
CA GLU A 22 2.87 -1.77 -19.11
C GLU A 22 1.54 -1.37 -19.77
N LEU A 23 1.30 -0.09 -19.85
CA LEU A 23 0.14 0.46 -20.55
C LEU A 23 0.41 0.57 -22.05
N ASP A 24 -0.62 0.42 -22.87
CA ASP A 24 -0.57 0.55 -24.34
C ASP A 24 -0.41 1.99 -24.81
N ARG A 25 -0.60 2.94 -23.90
CA ARG A 25 -0.51 4.38 -24.15
C ARG A 25 -0.05 5.14 -22.91
N LYS A 26 0.44 6.35 -23.10
CA LYS A 26 0.73 7.26 -22.00
C LYS A 26 -0.56 7.66 -21.28
N ALA A 27 -0.54 7.70 -19.96
CA ALA A 27 -1.58 8.33 -19.17
C ALA A 27 -1.49 9.86 -19.41
N LEU A 28 -2.42 10.39 -20.15
CA LEU A 28 -2.58 11.83 -20.31
C LEU A 28 -3.20 12.40 -19.02
N ASP A 29 -2.95 13.65 -18.72
CA ASP A 29 -3.51 14.36 -17.56
C ASP A 29 -3.14 13.76 -16.18
N ARG A 30 -2.07 12.94 -16.14
CA ARG A 30 -1.52 12.36 -14.92
C ARG A 30 0.00 12.54 -14.88
N GLN A 31 0.49 12.91 -13.73
CA GLN A 31 1.94 12.92 -13.48
C GLN A 31 2.36 11.59 -12.85
N PRO A 32 3.47 10.99 -13.30
CA PRO A 32 4.04 9.82 -12.64
C PRO A 32 4.36 10.12 -11.17
N ILE A 33 4.05 9.19 -10.30
CA ILE A 33 4.45 9.26 -8.90
C ILE A 33 5.93 8.89 -8.80
N ARG A 34 6.67 9.64 -7.98
CA ARG A 34 8.05 9.33 -7.66
C ARG A 34 8.12 8.10 -6.75
N LEU A 35 9.00 7.17 -7.09
CA LEU A 35 9.25 5.99 -6.28
C LEU A 35 10.45 6.22 -5.37
N SER A 36 10.28 6.00 -4.07
CA SER A 36 11.36 6.22 -3.11
C SER A 36 12.50 5.23 -3.31
N LYS A 37 13.74 5.74 -3.31
CA LYS A 37 14.96 4.93 -3.29
C LYS A 37 15.49 4.66 -1.88
N LYS A 38 14.90 5.30 -0.87
CA LYS A 38 15.32 5.17 0.52
C LYS A 38 14.59 4.02 1.21
N SER A 39 15.34 3.20 1.91
CA SER A 39 14.75 2.17 2.77
C SER A 39 13.93 2.80 3.88
N LEU A 40 12.82 2.15 4.21
CA LEU A 40 11.95 2.54 5.30
C LEU A 40 12.66 2.42 6.66
N LYS A 41 12.20 3.22 7.60
CA LYS A 41 12.62 3.17 9.01
C LYS A 41 11.39 2.95 9.88
N LYS A 42 11.55 2.27 11.00
CA LYS A 42 10.49 2.16 12.02
C LYS A 42 10.07 3.56 12.48
N ASN A 43 8.78 3.74 12.76
CA ASN A 43 8.15 5.00 13.14
C ASN A 43 8.29 6.10 12.07
N GLN A 44 8.43 5.72 10.80
CA GLN A 44 8.40 6.67 9.70
C GLN A 44 6.95 7.02 9.36
N SER A 45 6.63 8.31 9.27
CA SER A 45 5.29 8.77 8.86
C SER A 45 4.93 8.28 7.47
N LEU A 46 3.69 7.85 7.33
CA LEU A 46 3.10 7.31 6.13
C LEU A 46 1.76 7.98 5.85
N SER A 47 1.36 7.96 4.59
CA SER A 47 0.01 8.32 4.16
C SER A 47 -0.47 7.39 3.06
N MET A 48 -1.79 7.31 2.90
CA MET A 48 -2.43 6.53 1.85
C MET A 48 -3.64 7.27 1.30
N ILE A 49 -3.93 7.06 0.03
CA ILE A 49 -5.16 7.49 -0.63
C ILE A 49 -5.77 6.26 -1.29
N GLY A 50 -7.07 6.04 -1.06
CA GLY A 50 -7.76 4.86 -1.60
C GLY A 50 -9.27 5.04 -1.69
N TYR A 51 -9.94 3.94 -2.05
CA TYR A 51 -11.41 3.87 -2.21
C TYR A 51 -11.94 2.67 -1.41
N PRO A 52 -11.92 2.74 -0.08
CA PRO A 52 -12.33 1.63 0.77
C PRO A 52 -13.80 1.27 0.56
N LEU A 53 -14.09 -0.02 0.40
CA LEU A 53 -15.45 -0.57 0.36
C LEU A 53 -16.38 0.07 -0.69
N GLY A 54 -15.83 0.63 -1.77
CA GLY A 54 -16.62 1.34 -2.79
C GLY A 54 -17.06 2.74 -2.37
N LEU A 55 -16.56 3.27 -1.26
CA LEU A 55 -16.80 4.65 -0.83
C LEU A 55 -16.06 5.65 -1.71
N PRO A 56 -16.44 6.93 -1.68
CA PRO A 56 -15.62 8.00 -2.26
C PRO A 56 -14.19 7.98 -1.73
N GLN A 57 -13.27 8.61 -2.47
CA GLN A 57 -11.86 8.69 -2.10
C GLN A 57 -11.67 9.11 -0.64
N LYS A 58 -10.83 8.37 0.06
CA LYS A 58 -10.39 8.64 1.43
C LYS A 58 -8.88 8.80 1.45
N ALA A 59 -8.41 9.66 2.34
CA ALA A 59 -7.00 9.82 2.64
C ALA A 59 -6.79 9.64 4.14
N ASP A 60 -5.69 8.96 4.48
CA ASP A 60 -5.16 8.85 5.84
C ASP A 60 -3.68 9.23 5.79
N ASP A 61 -3.25 10.16 6.62
CA ASP A 61 -1.89 10.70 6.68
C ASP A 61 -1.26 10.67 8.10
N GLU A 62 -1.92 10.02 9.04
CA GLU A 62 -1.48 9.92 10.44
C GLU A 62 -0.75 8.62 10.77
N GLY A 63 -0.63 7.69 9.83
CA GLY A 63 -0.02 6.39 10.08
C GLY A 63 1.50 6.40 10.12
N VAL A 64 2.06 5.35 10.74
CA VAL A 64 3.51 5.12 10.80
C VAL A 64 3.88 3.68 10.49
N THR A 65 5.14 3.47 10.11
CA THR A 65 5.72 2.14 9.98
C THR A 65 5.92 1.51 11.37
N THR A 66 5.26 0.38 11.62
CA THR A 66 5.34 -0.34 12.91
C THR A 66 6.39 -1.46 12.89
N TYR A 67 6.53 -2.14 11.77
CA TYR A 67 7.48 -3.24 11.59
C TYR A 67 8.05 -3.24 10.17
N ILE A 68 9.29 -3.68 10.01
CA ILE A 68 9.96 -3.87 8.71
C ILE A 68 10.57 -5.26 8.70
N ASP A 69 10.29 -6.03 7.65
CA ASP A 69 10.93 -7.33 7.44
C ASP A 69 12.46 -7.19 7.31
N LYS A 70 13.20 -8.17 7.85
CA LYS A 70 14.68 -8.16 7.85
C LYS A 70 15.30 -8.00 6.46
N LYS A 71 14.62 -8.45 5.42
CA LYS A 71 15.05 -8.29 4.01
C LYS A 71 14.46 -7.05 3.35
N ASN A 72 13.73 -6.22 4.11
CA ASN A 72 13.02 -5.04 3.64
C ASN A 72 12.08 -5.32 2.44
N ARG A 73 11.50 -6.52 2.37
CA ARG A 73 10.53 -6.90 1.33
C ARG A 73 9.15 -6.36 1.63
N SER A 74 8.74 -6.47 2.88
CA SER A 74 7.46 -5.96 3.35
C SER A 74 7.62 -5.14 4.63
N PHE A 75 6.60 -4.38 4.94
CA PHE A 75 6.50 -3.64 6.19
C PHE A 75 5.04 -3.61 6.67
N LYS A 76 4.87 -3.49 7.98
CA LYS A 76 3.56 -3.27 8.61
C LYS A 76 3.41 -1.81 9.00
N HIS A 77 2.18 -1.36 9.01
CA HIS A 77 1.81 0.00 9.36
C HIS A 77 0.43 0.03 10.02
N ASP A 78 0.11 1.14 10.65
CA ASP A 78 -1.13 1.40 11.37
C ASP A 78 -2.08 2.38 10.67
N LEU A 79 -1.84 2.68 9.39
CA LEU A 79 -2.81 3.42 8.57
C LEU A 79 -4.17 2.72 8.59
N ASP A 80 -5.23 3.48 8.63
CA ASP A 80 -6.62 3.02 8.51
C ASP A 80 -6.91 2.48 7.11
N THR A 81 -6.56 1.22 6.90
CA THR A 81 -6.78 0.53 5.64
C THR A 81 -7.90 -0.48 5.74
N PHE A 82 -8.88 -0.35 4.87
CA PHE A 82 -10.04 -1.22 4.80
C PHE A 82 -9.99 -2.08 3.54
N SER A 83 -10.89 -3.06 3.48
CA SER A 83 -11.09 -3.88 2.28
C SER A 83 -11.25 -3.00 1.03
N CYS A 84 -10.81 -3.49 -0.11
CA CYS A 84 -10.75 -2.82 -1.41
C CYS A 84 -9.68 -1.73 -1.55
N ASN A 85 -8.84 -1.49 -0.54
CA ASN A 85 -7.66 -0.64 -0.66
C ASN A 85 -6.42 -1.40 -1.16
N SER A 86 -6.46 -2.74 -1.26
CA SER A 86 -5.35 -3.57 -1.73
C SER A 86 -4.88 -3.14 -3.12
N GLY A 87 -3.58 -3.10 -3.34
CA GLY A 87 -2.95 -2.54 -4.54
C GLY A 87 -2.77 -1.01 -4.50
N GLY A 88 -3.32 -0.33 -3.48
CA GLY A 88 -3.18 1.11 -3.30
C GLY A 88 -1.75 1.53 -2.90
N PRO A 89 -1.34 2.75 -3.28
CA PRO A 89 -0.02 3.26 -2.98
C PRO A 89 0.08 3.78 -1.54
N ILE A 90 1.24 3.52 -0.92
CA ILE A 90 1.61 4.11 0.37
C ILE A 90 2.75 5.08 0.15
N PHE A 91 2.64 6.27 0.75
CA PHE A 91 3.56 7.38 0.56
C PHE A 91 4.31 7.73 1.83
N ASN A 92 5.49 8.29 1.68
CA ASN A 92 6.20 8.99 2.75
C ASN A 92 5.80 10.49 2.78
N LYS A 93 6.27 11.21 3.79
CA LYS A 93 6.01 12.65 3.96
C LYS A 93 6.48 13.55 2.79
N ASN A 94 7.27 13.03 1.87
CA ASN A 94 7.73 13.76 0.68
C ASN A 94 6.84 13.48 -0.54
N GLY A 95 5.76 12.71 -0.40
CA GLY A 95 4.90 12.26 -1.49
C GLY A 95 5.55 11.23 -2.41
N GLU A 96 6.62 10.56 -1.97
CA GLU A 96 7.23 9.45 -2.71
C GLU A 96 6.54 8.15 -2.31
N GLN A 97 6.21 7.31 -3.28
CA GLN A 97 5.66 5.99 -3.01
C GLN A 97 6.73 5.10 -2.38
N VAL A 98 6.41 4.51 -1.24
CA VAL A 98 7.29 3.61 -0.48
C VAL A 98 6.80 2.18 -0.46
N GLY A 99 5.52 1.96 -0.75
CA GLY A 99 4.93 0.62 -0.75
C GLY A 99 3.66 0.50 -1.58
N VAL A 100 3.22 -0.75 -1.70
CA VAL A 100 1.93 -1.14 -2.26
C VAL A 100 1.21 -1.97 -1.21
N LEU A 101 0.01 -1.55 -0.83
CA LEU A 101 -0.79 -2.26 0.17
C LEU A 101 -1.17 -3.65 -0.35
N VAL A 102 -0.96 -4.66 0.47
CA VAL A 102 -1.25 -6.06 0.13
C VAL A 102 -2.39 -6.61 0.97
N ARG A 103 -2.28 -6.51 2.28
CA ARG A 103 -3.21 -7.16 3.21
C ARG A 103 -3.28 -6.43 4.53
N GLY A 104 -4.29 -6.75 5.33
CA GLY A 104 -4.40 -6.26 6.69
C GLY A 104 -5.44 -7.03 7.47
N THR A 105 -5.40 -6.88 8.77
CA THR A 105 -6.42 -7.36 9.71
C THR A 105 -7.40 -6.24 10.06
N GLY A 106 -7.36 -5.14 9.33
CA GLY A 106 -7.96 -3.85 9.58
C GLY A 106 -9.33 -3.84 10.23
N PRO A 107 -9.79 -2.67 10.66
CA PRO A 107 -11.03 -2.55 11.39
C PRO A 107 -12.19 -3.08 10.56
N ASN A 108 -13.08 -3.79 11.23
CA ASN A 108 -14.32 -4.31 10.65
C ASN A 108 -15.46 -3.31 10.90
N GLN A 109 -16.49 -3.39 10.08
CA GLN A 109 -17.74 -2.72 10.38
C GLN A 109 -18.47 -3.45 11.50
N THR A 110 -19.07 -2.69 12.40
CA THR A 110 -19.96 -3.21 13.45
C THR A 110 -21.33 -2.55 13.32
N GLU A 111 -22.38 -3.34 13.51
CA GLU A 111 -23.73 -2.78 13.56
C GLU A 111 -23.86 -1.85 14.75
N ARG A 112 -24.42 -0.67 14.53
CA ARG A 112 -24.80 0.24 15.60
C ARG A 112 -26.12 -0.27 16.19
N GLU A 113 -26.09 -0.61 17.49
CA GLU A 113 -27.23 -1.17 18.18
C GLU A 113 -28.44 -0.22 18.11
N GLY A 114 -29.59 -0.74 17.65
CA GLY A 114 -30.84 0.01 17.52
C GLY A 114 -30.95 0.94 16.31
N GLU A 115 -29.96 0.97 15.43
CA GLU A 115 -29.96 1.77 14.20
C GLU A 115 -29.67 0.90 12.96
N ASN A 116 -30.23 1.27 11.81
CA ASN A 116 -29.96 0.59 10.55
C ASN A 116 -28.72 1.19 9.88
N CYS A 117 -27.60 1.25 10.61
CA CYS A 117 -26.33 1.75 10.11
C CYS A 117 -25.14 0.99 10.71
N MET A 118 -23.99 1.15 10.07
CA MET A 118 -22.74 0.49 10.46
C MET A 118 -21.76 1.54 10.95
N ASP A 119 -21.09 1.24 12.05
CA ASP A 119 -19.93 1.98 12.53
C ASP A 119 -18.64 1.26 12.13
N TRP A 120 -17.57 2.02 12.04
CA TRP A 120 -16.23 1.46 11.95
C TRP A 120 -15.75 1.06 13.34
N SER A 121 -15.29 -0.18 13.48
CA SER A 121 -14.56 -0.53 14.69
C SER A 121 -13.23 0.21 14.71
N VAL A 122 -12.88 0.76 15.85
CA VAL A 122 -11.55 1.35 16.04
C VAL A 122 -10.50 0.24 15.91
N ALA A 123 -9.46 0.47 15.12
CA ALA A 123 -8.35 -0.46 15.00
C ALA A 123 -7.71 -0.71 16.37
N LYS A 124 -7.45 -1.98 16.69
CA LYS A 124 -6.75 -2.38 17.91
C LYS A 124 -5.25 -2.38 17.65
N GLU A 125 -4.44 -2.31 18.72
CA GLU A 125 -2.99 -2.40 18.62
C GLU A 125 -2.49 -3.70 17.92
N SER A 126 -3.31 -4.76 17.97
CA SER A 126 -3.05 -6.01 17.25
C SER A 126 -3.34 -5.95 15.76
N ASP A 127 -4.15 -4.98 15.32
CA ASP A 127 -4.52 -4.80 13.94
C ASP A 127 -3.35 -4.16 13.19
N TYR A 128 -3.12 -4.64 11.99
CA TYR A 128 -2.07 -4.10 11.14
C TYR A 128 -2.44 -4.26 9.68
N ALA A 129 -1.87 -3.41 8.87
CA ALA A 129 -1.82 -3.60 7.45
C ALA A 129 -0.39 -3.87 7.00
N GLU A 130 -0.23 -4.62 5.94
CA GLU A 130 1.06 -5.01 5.37
C GLU A 130 1.16 -4.56 3.92
N ALA A 131 2.32 -4.03 3.56
CA ALA A 131 2.62 -3.57 2.22
C ALA A 131 3.94 -4.14 1.72
N ASN A 132 4.03 -4.36 0.41
CA ASN A 132 5.31 -4.65 -0.24
C ASN A 132 6.12 -3.36 -0.40
N SER A 133 7.41 -3.43 -0.09
CA SER A 133 8.32 -2.29 -0.14
C SER A 133 8.80 -2.00 -1.57
N ILE A 134 8.70 -0.75 -2.01
CA ILE A 134 9.22 -0.32 -3.32
C ILE A 134 10.73 -0.53 -3.44
N THR A 135 11.48 -0.33 -2.38
CA THR A 135 12.95 -0.49 -2.42
C THR A 135 13.38 -1.94 -2.62
N HIS A 136 12.60 -2.91 -2.16
CA HIS A 136 12.83 -4.33 -2.44
C HIS A 136 12.68 -4.64 -3.93
N LEU A 137 11.72 -4.00 -4.60
CA LEU A 137 11.44 -4.22 -6.01
C LEU A 137 12.45 -3.57 -6.96
N LYS A 138 13.44 -2.88 -6.43
CA LYS A 138 14.46 -2.17 -7.23
C LYS A 138 15.16 -3.06 -8.26
N SER A 139 15.45 -4.31 -7.90
CA SER A 139 16.06 -5.29 -8.79
C SER A 139 15.17 -5.67 -9.98
N VAL A 140 13.85 -5.62 -9.79
CA VAL A 140 12.84 -5.89 -10.82
C VAL A 140 12.56 -4.63 -11.65
N LEU A 141 12.43 -3.48 -11.01
CA LEU A 141 12.07 -2.21 -11.65
C LEU A 141 13.17 -1.69 -12.58
N LYS A 142 14.45 -1.84 -12.17
CA LYS A 142 15.60 -1.33 -12.94
C LYS A 142 15.69 -1.92 -14.35
N PRO A 143 15.60 -3.24 -14.59
CA PRO A 143 15.62 -3.82 -15.94
C PRO A 143 14.44 -3.36 -16.81
N LEU A 144 13.32 -2.98 -16.20
CA LEU A 144 12.13 -2.47 -16.88
C LEU A 144 12.23 -0.98 -17.24
N GLY A 145 13.35 -0.33 -16.95
CA GLY A 145 13.54 1.10 -17.19
C GLY A 145 12.84 2.03 -16.20
N VAL A 146 12.28 1.49 -15.13
CA VAL A 146 11.62 2.28 -14.07
C VAL A 146 12.68 2.86 -13.14
N ARG A 147 12.65 4.17 -12.94
CA ARG A 147 13.60 4.89 -12.07
C ARG A 147 13.05 5.05 -10.68
N LEU A 148 13.93 4.90 -9.69
CA LEU A 148 13.68 5.32 -8.31
C LEU A 148 14.32 6.69 -8.11
N GLU A 149 13.62 7.60 -7.45
CA GLU A 149 14.10 8.96 -7.16
C GLU A 149 14.47 9.13 -5.68
#